data_6adfc5ac509f61e33f94c2db31aac2c5
#
_entry.id   6adfc5ac509f61e33f94c2db31aac2c5
#
_cell.length_a   1.000
_cell.length_b   1.000
_cell.length_c   1.000
_cell.angle_alpha   90.00
_cell.angle_beta   90.00
_cell.angle_gamma   90.00
#
_symmetry.space_group_name_H-M   'P 1'
#
loop_
_entity.id
_entity.type
_entity.pdbx_description
1 polymer ?
#
loop_
_entity_poly.entity_id
_entity_poly.type
_entity_poly.pdbx_seq_one_letter_code
_entity_poly.pdbx_strand_id
1 'polypeptide(L)'
;MTKRESKNKFLSGNWYPVEETSTTELKITGELPRELSGLFLRNGPNPKEPINHENYHPFFGDGMIHGIRVEDGKALWYKNKFVTSPFGFGPNTHVLKHGEKIYALVEGGVSPVIMDSEMNFLEEEPFPAADNKRFTAHPKIDSDTGEMHAVSYDFGEYVNGLGQVHYVTVDSNGKLIKDQIIETPSR
;
A
#
# COMPACT_ATOMS: atom_id res chain seq x y z
N MET A 1 28.35 -10.50 0.88
CA MET A 1 28.53 -9.06 0.58
C MET A 1 28.20 -8.30 1.85
N THR A 2 29.13 -7.54 2.37
CA THR A 2 28.92 -6.63 3.50
C THR A 2 27.86 -5.61 3.06
N LYS A 3 26.78 -5.46 3.84
CA LYS A 3 25.77 -4.41 3.64
C LYS A 3 26.50 -3.09 3.54
N ARG A 4 26.46 -2.47 2.37
CA ARG A 4 27.21 -1.25 2.09
C ARG A 4 26.76 -0.15 3.04
N GLU A 5 27.71 0.49 3.67
CA GLU A 5 27.50 1.70 4.45
C GLU A 5 27.16 2.84 3.48
N SER A 6 25.88 3.08 3.26
CA SER A 6 25.44 4.31 2.62
C SER A 6 25.57 5.46 3.63
N LYS A 7 25.99 6.63 3.17
CA LYS A 7 25.94 7.86 3.98
C LYS A 7 24.50 8.28 4.30
N ASN A 8 23.54 7.84 3.47
CA ASN A 8 22.12 8.06 3.73
C ASN A 8 21.58 6.96 4.64
N LYS A 9 21.12 7.36 5.83
CA LYS A 9 20.58 6.44 6.85
C LYS A 9 19.39 5.60 6.35
N PHE A 10 18.63 6.10 5.38
CA PHE A 10 17.48 5.41 4.78
C PHE A 10 17.88 4.41 3.69
N LEU A 11 19.17 4.22 3.45
CA LEU A 11 19.71 3.24 2.51
C LEU A 11 20.73 2.33 3.20
N SER A 12 20.69 2.22 4.53
CA SER A 12 21.64 1.41 5.31
C SER A 12 20.93 0.64 6.44
N GLY A 13 21.60 -0.36 6.97
CA GLY A 13 21.08 -1.18 8.06
C GLY A 13 19.74 -1.84 7.72
N ASN A 14 18.73 -1.65 8.54
CA ASN A 14 17.38 -2.20 8.35
C ASN A 14 16.59 -1.52 7.22
N TRP A 15 17.08 -0.39 6.72
CA TRP A 15 16.50 0.35 5.59
C TRP A 15 17.17 0.02 4.25
N TYR A 16 18.12 -0.92 4.25
CA TYR A 16 18.81 -1.30 3.02
C TYR A 16 17.81 -1.89 2.03
N PRO A 17 17.83 -1.43 0.75
CA PRO A 17 16.94 -1.95 -0.28
C PRO A 17 17.05 -3.47 -0.44
N VAL A 18 15.93 -4.11 -0.71
CA VAL A 18 15.85 -5.56 -0.93
C VAL A 18 15.30 -5.86 -2.31
N GLU A 19 15.74 -6.98 -2.86
CA GLU A 19 15.24 -7.52 -4.14
C GLU A 19 13.93 -8.28 -3.93
N GLU A 20 13.16 -8.42 -5.01
CA GLU A 20 12.00 -9.31 -5.02
C GLU A 20 12.43 -10.76 -4.77
N THR A 21 11.67 -11.45 -3.94
CA THR A 21 11.91 -12.87 -3.66
C THR A 21 10.62 -13.62 -3.40
N SER A 22 10.68 -14.94 -3.58
CA SER A 22 9.63 -15.87 -3.21
C SER A 22 10.28 -17.16 -2.70
N THR A 23 9.82 -17.65 -1.55
CA THR A 23 10.32 -18.89 -0.95
C THR A 23 9.24 -19.64 -0.18
N THR A 24 9.33 -20.95 -0.19
CA THR A 24 8.54 -21.86 0.66
C THR A 24 9.38 -22.43 1.82
N GLU A 25 10.67 -22.15 1.83
CA GLU A 25 11.60 -22.59 2.87
C GLU A 25 11.61 -21.60 4.04
N LEU A 26 10.62 -21.72 4.92
CA LEU A 26 10.44 -20.84 6.07
C LEU A 26 10.75 -21.58 7.36
N LYS A 27 11.68 -21.04 8.15
CA LYS A 27 11.99 -21.54 9.49
C LYS A 27 11.05 -20.89 10.51
N ILE A 28 10.27 -21.71 11.20
CA ILE A 28 9.44 -21.31 12.32
C ILE A 28 10.25 -21.53 13.63
N THR A 29 10.24 -20.53 14.51
CA THR A 29 10.76 -20.65 15.87
C THR A 29 9.59 -20.52 16.83
N GLY A 30 9.36 -21.55 17.65
CA GLY A 30 8.14 -21.72 18.44
C GLY A 30 7.04 -22.43 17.65
N GLU A 31 5.80 -22.20 18.00
CA GLU A 31 4.63 -22.83 17.40
C GLU A 31 3.66 -21.79 16.84
N LEU A 32 3.12 -22.07 15.67
CA LEU A 32 2.01 -21.32 15.09
C LEU A 32 0.69 -22.03 15.47
N PRO A 33 -0.31 -21.33 16.02
CA PRO A 33 -1.63 -21.92 16.27
C PRO A 33 -2.23 -22.48 14.99
N ARG A 34 -2.82 -23.65 15.06
CA ARG A 34 -3.46 -24.29 13.88
C ARG A 34 -4.68 -23.54 13.38
N GLU A 35 -5.34 -22.81 14.29
CA GLU A 35 -6.49 -21.98 13.99
C GLU A 35 -6.13 -20.72 13.21
N LEU A 36 -4.83 -20.34 13.22
CA LEU A 36 -4.35 -19.20 12.47
C LEU A 36 -4.23 -19.57 10.99
N SER A 37 -5.13 -19.02 10.18
CA SER A 37 -5.14 -19.15 8.73
C SER A 37 -5.33 -17.79 8.09
N GLY A 38 -4.47 -17.44 7.14
CA GLY A 38 -4.59 -16.17 6.43
C GLY A 38 -3.29 -15.71 5.79
N LEU A 39 -3.32 -14.47 5.34
CA LEU A 39 -2.21 -13.79 4.70
C LEU A 39 -1.82 -12.58 5.56
N PHE A 40 -0.62 -12.62 6.13
CA PHE A 40 -0.03 -11.46 6.78
C PHE A 40 0.65 -10.59 5.73
N LEU A 41 0.28 -9.32 5.66
CA LEU A 41 0.81 -8.36 4.69
C LEU A 41 1.41 -7.13 5.37
N ARG A 42 2.46 -6.62 4.76
CA ARG A 42 3.04 -5.30 5.07
C ARG A 42 3.37 -4.58 3.78
N ASN A 43 3.09 -3.28 3.73
CA ASN A 43 3.55 -2.39 2.67
C ASN A 43 4.54 -1.38 3.25
N GLY A 44 5.54 -1.02 2.48
CA GLY A 44 6.53 -0.01 2.86
C GLY A 44 7.37 0.43 1.67
N PRO A 45 8.12 1.52 1.82
CA PRO A 45 8.99 2.00 0.75
C PRO A 45 10.21 1.08 0.58
N ASN A 46 10.54 0.78 -0.66
CA ASN A 46 11.77 0.12 -1.06
C ASN A 46 12.23 0.72 -2.39
N PRO A 47 13.30 1.51 -2.42
CA PRO A 47 13.67 2.22 -3.64
C PRO A 47 14.16 1.27 -4.73
N LYS A 48 13.75 1.54 -5.97
CA LYS A 48 14.31 0.90 -7.17
C LYS A 48 15.52 1.66 -7.68
N GLU A 49 16.48 0.94 -8.24
CA GLU A 49 17.59 1.57 -8.94
C GLU A 49 17.13 2.26 -10.27
N PRO A 50 17.69 3.39 -10.66
CA PRO A 50 18.80 4.09 -9.99
C PRO A 50 18.34 4.95 -8.80
N ILE A 51 19.07 4.88 -7.69
CA ILE A 51 18.76 5.62 -6.46
C ILE A 51 19.63 6.87 -6.37
N ASN A 52 19.03 8.03 -6.11
CA ASN A 52 19.78 9.19 -5.69
C ASN A 52 20.17 9.06 -4.21
N HIS A 53 21.38 8.54 -3.96
CA HIS A 53 21.86 8.24 -2.61
C HIS A 53 22.00 9.45 -1.70
N GLU A 54 22.15 10.65 -2.23
CA GLU A 54 22.30 11.87 -1.42
C GLU A 54 20.97 12.39 -0.88
N ASN A 55 19.94 12.34 -1.72
CA ASN A 55 18.65 12.98 -1.45
C ASN A 55 17.49 11.99 -1.25
N TYR A 56 17.76 10.68 -1.19
CA TYR A 56 16.70 9.71 -1.00
C TYR A 56 15.99 9.90 0.36
N HIS A 57 14.66 9.96 0.30
CA HIS A 57 13.79 9.91 1.47
C HIS A 57 12.72 8.83 1.27
N PRO A 58 12.42 8.00 2.29
CA PRO A 58 11.52 6.85 2.14
C PRO A 58 10.11 7.21 1.68
N PHE A 59 9.62 8.41 1.95
CA PHE A 59 8.29 8.84 1.45
C PHE A 59 8.17 8.80 -0.08
N PHE A 60 9.28 8.92 -0.78
CA PHE A 60 9.34 8.90 -2.25
C PHE A 60 9.88 7.59 -2.82
N GLY A 61 10.05 6.56 -1.98
CA GLY A 61 10.44 5.23 -2.43
C GLY A 61 9.27 4.48 -3.05
N ASP A 62 9.57 3.55 -3.95
CA ASP A 62 8.58 2.65 -4.52
C ASP A 62 7.98 1.76 -3.42
N GLY A 63 6.70 1.44 -3.55
CA GLY A 63 6.05 0.50 -2.64
C GLY A 63 6.57 -0.92 -2.84
N MET A 64 6.80 -1.62 -1.74
CA MET A 64 7.05 -3.06 -1.75
C MET A 64 6.15 -3.74 -0.72
N ILE A 65 5.38 -4.71 -1.18
CA ILE A 65 4.56 -5.53 -0.30
C ILE A 65 5.30 -6.80 0.05
N HIS A 66 5.27 -7.13 1.33
CA HIS A 66 5.75 -8.39 1.90
C HIS A 66 4.56 -9.20 2.39
N GLY A 67 4.50 -10.48 2.03
CA GLY A 67 3.43 -11.38 2.42
C GLY A 67 3.95 -12.70 2.97
N ILE A 68 3.28 -13.20 4.02
CA ILE A 68 3.46 -14.55 4.55
C ILE A 68 2.10 -15.22 4.61
N ARG A 69 1.96 -16.34 3.91
CA ARG A 69 0.78 -17.20 4.01
C ARG A 69 0.95 -18.18 5.15
N VAL A 70 -0.03 -18.19 6.05
CA VAL A 70 -0.08 -19.10 7.19
C VAL A 70 -1.35 -19.94 7.10
N GLU A 71 -1.23 -21.24 7.34
CA GLU A 71 -2.36 -22.17 7.34
C GLU A 71 -2.01 -23.41 8.16
N ASP A 72 -2.94 -23.89 8.99
CA ASP A 72 -2.82 -25.10 9.82
C ASP A 72 -1.47 -25.20 10.57
N GLY A 73 -1.08 -24.12 11.23
CA GLY A 73 0.17 -24.07 12.02
C GLY A 73 1.45 -24.07 11.18
N LYS A 74 1.37 -23.77 9.88
CA LYS A 74 2.51 -23.74 8.95
C LYS A 74 2.60 -22.38 8.25
N ALA A 75 3.82 -21.92 8.03
CA ALA A 75 4.10 -20.85 7.09
C ALA A 75 4.35 -21.47 5.72
N LEU A 76 3.43 -21.26 4.76
CA LEU A 76 3.47 -21.94 3.46
C LEU A 76 4.42 -21.27 2.49
N TRP A 77 4.44 -19.94 2.46
CA TRP A 77 5.33 -19.16 1.62
C TRP A 77 5.54 -17.74 2.15
N TYR A 78 6.65 -17.16 1.76
CA TYR A 78 6.93 -15.73 1.84
C TYR A 78 7.18 -15.20 0.43
N LYS A 79 6.61 -14.05 0.13
CA LYS A 79 6.86 -13.30 -1.10
C LYS A 79 7.03 -11.82 -0.77
N ASN A 80 7.88 -11.13 -1.53
CA ASN A 80 7.85 -9.68 -1.60
C ASN A 80 7.87 -9.25 -3.06
N LYS A 81 7.10 -8.21 -3.36
CA LYS A 81 6.95 -7.67 -4.72
C LYS A 81 6.87 -6.16 -4.68
N PHE A 82 7.49 -5.52 -5.66
CA PHE A 82 7.24 -4.10 -5.88
C PHE A 82 5.80 -3.87 -6.30
N VAL A 83 5.17 -2.85 -5.71
CA VAL A 83 3.84 -2.40 -6.13
C VAL A 83 4.00 -1.65 -7.44
N THR A 84 3.41 -2.18 -8.51
CA THR A 84 3.44 -1.52 -9.82
C THR A 84 2.20 -0.66 -9.98
N SER A 85 2.39 0.59 -10.36
CA SER A 85 1.32 1.53 -10.65
C SER A 85 1.51 2.13 -12.04
N PRO A 86 0.45 2.24 -12.85
CA PRO A 86 0.52 2.94 -14.12
C PRO A 86 0.67 4.48 -13.96
N PHE A 87 0.54 4.99 -12.74
CA PHE A 87 0.51 6.43 -12.44
C PHE A 87 1.79 6.95 -11.79
N GLY A 88 2.88 6.22 -11.83
CA GLY A 88 4.16 6.63 -11.23
C GLY A 88 4.72 5.61 -10.24
N PHE A 89 5.27 6.08 -9.11
CA PHE A 89 5.75 5.16 -8.07
C PHE A 89 4.60 4.39 -7.44
N GLY A 90 4.87 3.15 -7.05
CA GLY A 90 3.86 2.29 -6.44
C GLY A 90 3.48 2.75 -5.02
N PRO A 91 2.20 2.62 -4.64
CA PRO A 91 1.75 2.89 -3.27
C PRO A 91 2.62 2.21 -2.22
N ASN A 92 3.13 2.97 -1.25
CA ASN A 92 4.20 2.52 -0.35
C ASN A 92 3.87 2.64 1.14
N THR A 93 2.62 2.97 1.52
CA THR A 93 2.33 3.34 2.90
C THR A 93 1.55 2.29 3.66
N HIS A 94 0.47 1.79 3.10
CA HIS A 94 -0.43 0.88 3.80
C HIS A 94 -0.96 -0.22 2.88
N VAL A 95 -1.43 -1.29 3.49
CA VAL A 95 -2.15 -2.38 2.80
C VAL A 95 -3.32 -2.82 3.65
N LEU A 96 -4.50 -2.96 3.04
CA LEU A 96 -5.68 -3.46 3.74
C LEU A 96 -6.53 -4.35 2.82
N LYS A 97 -7.30 -5.25 3.44
CA LYS A 97 -8.36 -6.00 2.75
C LYS A 97 -9.68 -5.28 2.92
N HIS A 98 -10.41 -5.11 1.81
CA HIS A 98 -11.79 -4.63 1.81
C HIS A 98 -12.60 -5.41 0.77
N GLY A 99 -13.71 -6.03 1.19
CA GLY A 99 -14.39 -7.04 0.39
C GLY A 99 -13.44 -8.20 0.04
N GLU A 100 -13.43 -8.61 -1.21
CA GLU A 100 -12.55 -9.67 -1.70
C GLU A 100 -11.20 -9.17 -2.22
N LYS A 101 -10.96 -7.84 -2.20
CA LYS A 101 -9.77 -7.22 -2.76
C LYS A 101 -8.81 -6.77 -1.66
N ILE A 102 -7.53 -6.74 -2.02
CA ILE A 102 -6.46 -6.19 -1.18
C ILE A 102 -5.96 -4.93 -1.88
N TYR A 103 -5.89 -3.83 -1.13
CA TYR A 103 -5.52 -2.52 -1.62
C TYR A 103 -4.16 -2.12 -1.07
N ALA A 104 -3.22 -1.78 -1.94
CA ALA A 104 -2.01 -1.04 -1.61
C ALA A 104 -2.31 0.45 -1.71
N LEU A 105 -1.97 1.21 -0.67
CA LEU A 105 -2.37 2.60 -0.49
C LEU A 105 -1.17 3.50 -0.24
N VAL A 106 -1.32 4.77 -0.64
CA VAL A 106 -0.37 5.84 -0.36
C VAL A 106 -1.12 7.15 -0.09
N GLU A 107 -0.50 8.06 0.64
CA GLU A 107 -1.05 9.39 0.86
C GLU A 107 -0.99 10.27 -0.38
N GLY A 108 -2.06 11.02 -0.59
CA GLY A 108 -2.12 12.24 -1.41
C GLY A 108 -1.49 12.18 -2.79
N GLY A 109 -1.72 11.16 -3.58
CA GLY A 109 -1.01 11.14 -4.84
C GLY A 109 -1.56 10.23 -5.93
N VAL A 110 -1.64 8.96 -5.70
CA VAL A 110 -2.01 7.99 -6.73
C VAL A 110 -3.20 7.14 -6.30
N SER A 111 -3.90 6.60 -7.27
CA SER A 111 -4.95 5.61 -7.00
C SER A 111 -4.38 4.40 -6.26
N PRO A 112 -5.17 3.75 -5.42
CA PRO A 112 -4.82 2.46 -4.86
C PRO A 112 -4.48 1.46 -5.97
N VAL A 113 -3.62 0.51 -5.65
CA VAL A 113 -3.37 -0.65 -6.49
C VAL A 113 -4.03 -1.87 -5.85
N ILE A 114 -4.75 -2.63 -6.64
CA ILE A 114 -5.47 -3.83 -6.18
C ILE A 114 -4.65 -5.08 -6.43
N MET A 115 -4.73 -6.04 -5.52
CA MET A 115 -4.15 -7.36 -5.69
C MET A 115 -5.07 -8.45 -5.16
N ASP A 116 -4.82 -9.68 -5.62
CA ASP A 116 -5.44 -10.89 -5.10
C ASP A 116 -4.69 -11.45 -3.87
N SER A 117 -5.21 -12.56 -3.32
CA SER A 117 -4.62 -13.25 -2.16
C SER A 117 -3.28 -13.96 -2.46
N GLU A 118 -2.89 -14.08 -3.73
CA GLU A 118 -1.60 -14.60 -4.16
C GLU A 118 -0.58 -13.49 -4.43
N MET A 119 -0.96 -12.23 -4.12
CA MET A 119 -0.16 -11.03 -4.37
C MET A 119 0.08 -10.76 -5.86
N ASN A 120 -0.87 -11.13 -6.74
CA ASN A 120 -0.85 -10.69 -8.13
C ASN A 120 -1.59 -9.37 -8.24
N PHE A 121 -0.95 -8.38 -8.86
CA PHE A 121 -1.58 -7.09 -9.11
C PHE A 121 -2.62 -7.23 -10.21
N LEU A 122 -3.78 -6.59 -9.99
CA LEU A 122 -4.89 -6.58 -10.93
C LEU A 122 -4.86 -5.27 -11.72
N GLU A 123 -5.08 -5.37 -13.03
CA GLU A 123 -5.08 -4.21 -13.95
C GLU A 123 -6.41 -3.44 -13.95
N GLU A 124 -7.23 -3.63 -12.95
CA GLU A 124 -8.50 -2.91 -12.84
C GLU A 124 -8.34 -1.61 -12.05
N GLU A 125 -9.10 -0.62 -12.46
CA GLU A 125 -9.18 0.64 -11.71
C GLU A 125 -10.03 0.42 -10.45
N PRO A 126 -9.51 0.74 -9.25
CA PRO A 126 -10.22 0.44 -8.01
C PRO A 126 -11.55 1.19 -7.87
N PHE A 127 -11.60 2.44 -8.37
CA PHE A 127 -12.77 3.30 -8.26
C PHE A 127 -13.06 4.00 -9.60
N PRO A 128 -13.53 3.28 -10.63
CA PRO A 128 -13.66 3.82 -11.99
C PRO A 128 -14.65 4.97 -12.10
N ALA A 129 -15.59 5.08 -11.16
CA ALA A 129 -16.58 6.15 -11.12
C ALA A 129 -16.15 7.39 -10.33
N ALA A 130 -14.95 7.38 -9.74
CA ALA A 130 -14.45 8.54 -9.00
C ALA A 130 -13.96 9.63 -9.98
N ASP A 131 -14.43 10.85 -9.79
CA ASP A 131 -13.89 12.03 -10.49
C ASP A 131 -12.43 12.27 -10.07
N ASN A 132 -12.14 12.02 -8.80
CA ASN A 132 -10.83 12.08 -8.23
C ASN A 132 -10.28 10.65 -8.04
N LYS A 133 -9.30 10.27 -8.84
CA LYS A 133 -8.64 8.93 -8.78
C LYS A 133 -7.64 8.78 -7.65
N ARG A 134 -7.51 9.77 -6.80
CA ARG A 134 -6.59 9.83 -5.67
C ARG A 134 -7.25 9.27 -4.43
N PHE A 135 -6.43 8.76 -3.53
CA PHE A 135 -6.95 8.16 -2.31
C PHE A 135 -6.05 8.49 -1.11
N THR A 136 -6.39 7.99 0.04
CA THR A 136 -5.60 8.13 1.27
C THR A 136 -4.96 6.80 1.66
N ALA A 137 -3.90 6.85 2.45
CA ALA A 137 -3.32 5.64 3.04
C ALA A 137 -4.10 5.16 4.28
N HIS A 138 -4.98 5.96 4.84
CA HIS A 138 -5.60 5.68 6.15
C HIS A 138 -7.15 5.65 6.14
N PRO A 139 -7.79 4.95 5.20
CA PRO A 139 -9.25 4.80 5.24
C PRO A 139 -9.67 4.06 6.51
N LYS A 140 -10.93 4.23 6.87
CA LYS A 140 -11.56 3.53 8.00
C LYS A 140 -12.68 2.66 7.49
N ILE A 141 -12.80 1.45 8.01
CA ILE A 141 -13.90 0.55 7.72
C ILE A 141 -14.87 0.60 8.90
N ASP A 142 -16.12 0.90 8.60
CA ASP A 142 -17.21 0.81 9.56
C ASP A 142 -17.53 -0.67 9.80
N SER A 143 -17.46 -1.10 11.06
CA SER A 143 -17.65 -2.50 11.43
C SER A 143 -19.09 -2.98 11.26
N ASP A 144 -20.06 -2.08 11.28
CA ASP A 144 -21.48 -2.42 11.25
C ASP A 144 -21.99 -2.53 9.82
N THR A 145 -21.53 -1.64 8.93
CA THR A 145 -21.96 -1.58 7.53
C THR A 145 -20.98 -2.25 6.56
N GLY A 146 -19.71 -2.38 6.96
CA GLY A 146 -18.63 -2.80 6.10
C GLY A 146 -18.20 -1.73 5.09
N GLU A 147 -18.71 -0.51 5.18
CA GLU A 147 -18.32 0.60 4.30
C GLU A 147 -16.91 1.08 4.64
N MET A 148 -16.14 1.41 3.61
CA MET A 148 -14.83 2.04 3.74
C MET A 148 -14.94 3.54 3.49
N HIS A 149 -14.53 4.33 4.47
CA HIS A 149 -14.58 5.79 4.46
C HIS A 149 -13.19 6.38 4.35
N ALA A 150 -13.02 7.37 3.48
CA ALA A 150 -11.74 8.00 3.21
C ALA A 150 -11.87 9.51 3.04
N VAL A 151 -10.83 10.24 3.44
CA VAL A 151 -10.62 11.62 3.04
C VAL A 151 -9.48 11.62 2.03
N SER A 152 -9.81 11.96 0.80
CA SER A 152 -8.87 11.98 -0.32
C SER A 152 -8.45 13.42 -0.63
N TYR A 153 -7.18 13.61 -0.96
CA TYR A 153 -6.61 14.92 -1.30
C TYR A 153 -5.39 14.75 -2.21
N ASP A 154 -4.98 15.81 -2.88
CA ASP A 154 -3.81 15.80 -3.74
C ASP A 154 -2.75 16.80 -3.28
N PHE A 155 -1.56 16.29 -3.04
CA PHE A 155 -0.42 17.15 -2.69
C PHE A 155 0.00 18.09 -3.83
N GLY A 156 -0.06 17.65 -5.08
CA GLY A 156 0.35 18.46 -6.23
C GLY A 156 -0.51 19.69 -6.45
N GLU A 157 -1.81 19.55 -6.29
CA GLU A 157 -2.75 20.66 -6.38
C GLU A 157 -2.72 21.55 -5.12
N TYR A 158 -2.47 20.95 -3.95
CA TYR A 158 -2.36 21.69 -2.70
C TYR A 158 -1.21 22.69 -2.69
N VAL A 159 -0.09 22.34 -3.32
CA VAL A 159 1.06 23.24 -3.48
C VAL A 159 0.70 24.47 -4.31
N ASN A 160 -0.22 24.33 -5.25
CA ASN A 160 -0.72 25.43 -6.10
C ASN A 160 -1.97 26.14 -5.55
N GLY A 161 -2.44 25.74 -4.35
CA GLY A 161 -3.62 26.34 -3.71
C GLY A 161 -4.97 25.95 -4.33
N LEU A 162 -5.00 24.92 -5.17
CA LEU A 162 -6.19 24.45 -5.90
C LEU A 162 -6.67 23.07 -5.47
N GLY A 163 -6.03 22.47 -4.46
CA GLY A 163 -6.34 21.11 -4.03
C GLY A 163 -7.72 20.98 -3.41
N GLN A 164 -8.53 20.12 -3.97
CA GLN A 164 -9.81 19.74 -3.39
C GLN A 164 -9.66 18.61 -2.41
N VAL A 165 -10.41 18.66 -1.32
CA VAL A 165 -10.53 17.58 -0.35
C VAL A 165 -11.85 16.87 -0.62
N HIS A 166 -11.80 15.56 -0.77
CA HIS A 166 -12.97 14.74 -1.05
C HIS A 166 -13.26 13.79 0.12
N TYR A 167 -14.51 13.64 0.44
CA TYR A 167 -14.98 12.54 1.28
C TYR A 167 -15.51 11.43 0.38
N VAL A 168 -14.88 10.28 0.49
CA VAL A 168 -15.15 9.09 -0.34
C VAL A 168 -15.73 7.98 0.51
N THR A 169 -16.78 7.33 0.02
CA THR A 169 -17.34 6.12 0.62
C THR A 169 -17.41 5.00 -0.41
N VAL A 170 -16.91 3.84 -0.01
CA VAL A 170 -16.91 2.60 -0.80
C VAL A 170 -17.74 1.57 -0.04
N ASP A 171 -18.69 0.90 -0.70
CA ASP A 171 -19.50 -0.13 -0.06
C ASP A 171 -18.71 -1.39 0.29
N SER A 172 -19.32 -2.31 1.02
CA SER A 172 -18.70 -3.57 1.46
C SER A 172 -18.23 -4.48 0.31
N ASN A 173 -18.69 -4.25 -0.93
CA ASN A 173 -18.28 -4.97 -2.13
C ASN A 173 -17.16 -4.28 -2.91
N GLY A 174 -16.67 -3.14 -2.44
CA GLY A 174 -15.62 -2.36 -3.10
C GLY A 174 -16.12 -1.40 -4.18
N LYS A 175 -17.43 -1.10 -4.22
CA LYS A 175 -18.01 -0.14 -5.15
C LYS A 175 -18.03 1.25 -4.54
N LEU A 176 -17.57 2.25 -5.28
CA LEU A 176 -17.72 3.65 -4.90
C LEU A 176 -19.21 4.03 -4.87
N ILE A 177 -19.67 4.52 -3.72
CA ILE A 177 -21.06 4.98 -3.52
C ILE A 177 -21.16 6.47 -3.25
N LYS A 178 -20.05 7.11 -2.87
CA LYS A 178 -20.00 8.55 -2.63
C LYS A 178 -18.62 9.10 -2.93
N ASP A 179 -18.57 10.21 -3.64
CA ASP A 179 -17.41 11.09 -3.80
C ASP A 179 -17.92 12.53 -3.70
N GLN A 180 -17.60 13.20 -2.60
CA GLN A 180 -18.12 14.53 -2.28
C GLN A 180 -16.98 15.48 -1.93
N ILE A 181 -16.94 16.62 -2.60
CA ILE A 181 -16.03 17.70 -2.24
C ILE A 181 -16.38 18.24 -0.86
N ILE A 182 -15.36 18.36 0.00
CA ILE A 182 -15.46 19.03 1.28
C ILE A 182 -15.00 20.48 1.07
N GLU A 183 -15.90 21.43 1.29
CA GLU A 183 -15.53 22.84 1.30
C GLU A 183 -14.62 23.12 2.50
N THR A 184 -13.39 23.49 2.22
CA THR A 184 -12.44 23.96 3.25
C THR A 184 -12.37 25.48 3.22
N PRO A 185 -12.36 26.18 4.38
CA PRO A 185 -12.18 27.62 4.40
C PRO A 185 -10.87 27.98 3.70
N SER A 186 -10.95 28.86 2.70
CA SER A 186 -9.74 29.47 2.12
C SER A 186 -9.01 30.25 3.21
N ARG A 187 -7.73 29.98 3.40
CA ARG A 187 -6.85 30.82 4.24
C ARG A 187 -6.37 32.05 3.48
#